data_538a5f90d29332a4a1e9a8c5ef135778
#
_entry.id   538a5f90d29332a4a1e9a8c5ef135778
#
_cell.length_a   1.000
_cell.length_b   1.000
_cell.length_c   1.000
_cell.angle_alpha   90.00
_cell.angle_beta   90.00
_cell.angle_gamma   90.00
#
_symmetry.space_group_name_H-M   'P 1'
#
loop_
_entity.id
_entity.type
_entity.pdbx_description
1 polymer ?
#
loop_
_entity_poly.entity_id
_entity_poly.type
_entity_poly.pdbx_seq_one_letter_code
_entity_poly.pdbx_strand_id
1 'polypeptide(L)'
;MRNNYGINIPLQSRTIMIKKTEFFIGFRYLNSKKNNGFISFVSMMSLTGIVLGVATLITILSVMNGFENELRNRLLSMSAHGYIEGPMNKNEWENQYQLISESEEVNAISPTIVFNGIIKDGSSIRSVNINGIIPEYESKILGNNIQYIADDIASLTEDSNSVLIGKNLAFSLNLFIDDDILLMIPIIDNGVIEPKLSKFRVRGFFEAGIQEHDNSLVLM
;
A
#
# COMPACT_ATOMS: atom_id res chain seq x y z
N MET A 1 11.42 49.19 -29.29
CA MET A 1 11.97 48.24 -30.27
C MET A 1 12.74 47.17 -29.54
N ARG A 2 12.18 45.99 -29.31
CA ARG A 2 12.85 44.82 -28.76
C ARG A 2 12.35 43.61 -29.52
N ASN A 3 13.20 43.07 -30.38
CA ASN A 3 12.91 41.86 -31.17
C ASN A 3 13.01 40.64 -30.28
N ASN A 4 11.91 39.94 -30.15
CA ASN A 4 11.83 38.57 -29.63
C ASN A 4 12.00 37.59 -30.79
N TYR A 5 13.15 36.99 -30.94
CA TYR A 5 13.34 35.79 -31.77
C TYR A 5 13.06 34.57 -30.89
N GLY A 6 11.82 34.10 -30.85
CA GLY A 6 11.47 32.78 -30.32
C GLY A 6 11.87 31.71 -31.36
N ILE A 7 12.94 30.98 -31.10
CA ILE A 7 13.28 29.78 -31.85
C ILE A 7 12.43 28.64 -31.35
N ASN A 8 11.33 28.35 -32.05
CA ASN A 8 10.55 27.14 -31.87
C ASN A 8 11.31 25.98 -32.49
N ILE A 9 11.98 25.18 -31.66
CA ILE A 9 12.54 23.90 -32.10
C ILE A 9 11.42 22.85 -31.90
N PRO A 10 10.86 22.29 -32.97
CA PRO A 10 9.90 21.20 -32.82
C PRO A 10 10.66 19.96 -32.35
N LEU A 11 10.33 19.50 -31.14
CA LEU A 11 10.69 18.17 -30.65
C LEU A 11 9.97 17.13 -31.52
N GLN A 12 10.53 16.83 -32.67
CA GLN A 12 10.09 15.76 -33.50
C GLN A 12 10.51 14.45 -32.86
N SER A 13 9.55 13.78 -32.23
CA SER A 13 9.68 12.40 -31.73
C SER A 13 10.11 11.52 -32.91
N ARG A 14 11.39 11.23 -32.99
CA ARG A 14 11.94 10.26 -33.92
C ARG A 14 11.46 8.87 -33.51
N THR A 15 10.29 8.52 -33.97
CA THR A 15 9.87 7.12 -33.99
C THR A 15 10.86 6.39 -34.86
N ILE A 16 11.71 5.58 -34.25
CA ILE A 16 12.63 4.70 -34.97
C ILE A 16 11.78 3.61 -35.62
N MET A 17 11.21 3.93 -36.79
CA MET A 17 10.67 2.89 -37.66
C MET A 17 11.85 2.15 -38.22
N ILE A 18 12.18 0.99 -37.67
CA ILE A 18 13.09 0.02 -38.24
C ILE A 18 12.53 -0.31 -39.63
N LYS A 19 13.15 0.23 -40.68
CA LYS A 19 12.71 -0.04 -42.03
C LYS A 19 12.94 -1.53 -42.28
N LYS A 20 11.95 -2.21 -42.86
CA LYS A 20 12.03 -3.63 -43.23
C LYS A 20 13.31 -3.98 -43.99
N THR A 21 13.90 -3.01 -44.74
CA THR A 21 15.15 -3.10 -45.43
C THR A 21 16.38 -3.27 -44.52
N GLU A 22 16.41 -2.59 -43.36
CA GLU A 22 17.54 -2.70 -42.43
C GLU A 22 17.59 -4.07 -41.76
N PHE A 23 16.42 -4.60 -41.42
CA PHE A 23 16.27 -5.95 -40.90
C PHE A 23 16.62 -7.02 -41.93
N PHE A 24 16.22 -6.82 -43.19
CA PHE A 24 16.52 -7.72 -44.28
C PHE A 24 18.02 -7.74 -44.61
N ILE A 25 18.69 -6.59 -44.61
CA ILE A 25 20.13 -6.48 -44.83
C ILE A 25 20.88 -7.18 -43.69
N GLY A 26 20.49 -6.92 -42.41
CA GLY A 26 21.10 -7.57 -41.25
C GLY A 26 21.00 -9.10 -41.33
N PHE A 27 19.80 -9.62 -41.64
CA PHE A 27 19.57 -11.05 -41.76
C PHE A 27 20.34 -11.69 -42.93
N ARG A 28 20.47 -10.97 -44.06
CA ARG A 28 21.27 -11.41 -45.21
C ARG A 28 22.75 -11.47 -44.87
N TYR A 29 23.26 -10.54 -44.05
CA TYR A 29 24.67 -10.56 -43.62
C TYR A 29 24.96 -11.75 -42.68
N LEU A 30 24.02 -12.09 -41.79
CA LEU A 30 24.14 -13.25 -40.91
C LEU A 30 24.12 -14.58 -41.69
N ASN A 31 23.36 -14.63 -42.79
CA ASN A 31 23.21 -15.85 -43.62
C ASN A 31 24.18 -15.89 -44.83
N SER A 32 25.09 -14.92 -44.93
CA SER A 32 26.10 -14.89 -46.03
C SER A 32 27.09 -16.04 -45.83
N LYS A 33 26.94 -17.06 -46.67
CA LYS A 33 27.84 -18.22 -46.79
C LYS A 33 29.26 -17.75 -47.16
N LYS A 34 30.09 -17.46 -46.17
CA LYS A 34 31.54 -17.56 -46.32
C LYS A 34 31.98 -18.91 -45.78
N ASN A 35 32.81 -19.57 -46.52
CA ASN A 35 33.28 -20.97 -46.46
C ASN A 35 33.95 -21.44 -45.14
N ASN A 36 33.78 -20.68 -44.02
CA ASN A 36 34.34 -21.02 -42.70
C ASN A 36 33.23 -21.21 -41.68
N GLY A 37 32.72 -22.43 -41.57
CA GLY A 37 31.66 -22.80 -40.59
C GLY A 37 31.99 -22.43 -39.13
N PHE A 38 33.29 -22.36 -38.81
CA PHE A 38 33.75 -21.96 -37.49
C PHE A 38 33.45 -20.48 -37.16
N ILE A 39 33.68 -19.56 -38.11
CA ILE A 39 33.44 -18.14 -37.95
C ILE A 39 31.93 -17.86 -37.81
N SER A 40 31.11 -18.56 -38.59
CA SER A 40 29.65 -18.47 -38.50
C SER A 40 29.14 -18.96 -37.16
N PHE A 41 29.70 -20.03 -36.63
CA PHE A 41 29.34 -20.59 -35.31
C PHE A 41 29.67 -19.61 -34.17
N VAL A 42 30.88 -19.03 -34.15
CA VAL A 42 31.29 -18.05 -33.15
C VAL A 42 30.42 -16.78 -33.19
N SER A 43 30.11 -16.31 -34.41
CA SER A 43 29.23 -15.14 -34.56
C SER A 43 27.81 -15.41 -34.07
N MET A 44 27.28 -16.60 -34.33
CA MET A 44 25.95 -17.01 -33.84
C MET A 44 25.91 -17.12 -32.30
N MET A 45 26.95 -17.72 -31.70
CA MET A 45 27.05 -17.79 -30.25
C MET A 45 27.14 -16.40 -29.60
N SER A 46 27.93 -15.50 -30.16
CA SER A 46 28.05 -14.11 -29.70
C SER A 46 26.70 -13.37 -29.77
N LEU A 47 26.01 -13.49 -30.93
CA LEU A 47 24.71 -12.85 -31.11
C LEU A 47 23.67 -13.40 -30.11
N THR A 48 23.63 -14.72 -29.94
CA THR A 48 22.72 -15.37 -28.98
C THR A 48 22.99 -14.88 -27.55
N GLY A 49 24.26 -14.75 -27.15
CA GLY A 49 24.66 -14.22 -25.86
C GLY A 49 24.17 -12.78 -25.64
N ILE A 50 24.34 -11.92 -26.65
CA ILE A 50 23.82 -10.54 -26.55
C ILE A 50 22.31 -10.49 -26.46
N VAL A 51 21.61 -11.27 -27.29
CA VAL A 51 20.13 -11.33 -27.28
C VAL A 51 19.62 -11.79 -25.92
N LEU A 52 20.20 -12.88 -25.38
CA LEU A 52 19.82 -13.38 -24.05
C LEU A 52 20.13 -12.35 -22.94
N GLY A 53 21.29 -11.69 -23.01
CA GLY A 53 21.64 -10.65 -22.04
C GLY A 53 20.65 -9.48 -22.05
N VAL A 54 20.31 -8.97 -23.23
CA VAL A 54 19.34 -7.88 -23.36
C VAL A 54 17.95 -8.32 -22.95
N ALA A 55 17.51 -9.51 -23.36
CA ALA A 55 16.22 -10.07 -22.97
C ALA A 55 16.10 -10.21 -21.44
N THR A 56 17.15 -10.73 -20.80
CA THR A 56 17.20 -10.85 -19.34
C THR A 56 17.11 -9.47 -18.66
N LEU A 57 17.86 -8.49 -19.16
CA LEU A 57 17.84 -7.13 -18.62
C LEU A 57 16.45 -6.50 -18.72
N ILE A 58 15.80 -6.61 -19.88
CA ILE A 58 14.45 -6.09 -20.09
C ILE A 58 13.45 -6.79 -19.15
N THR A 59 13.56 -8.09 -19.00
CA THR A 59 12.69 -8.86 -18.12
C THR A 59 12.84 -8.42 -16.67
N ILE A 60 14.07 -8.29 -16.17
CA ILE A 60 14.35 -7.84 -14.79
C ILE A 60 13.79 -6.43 -14.57
N LEU A 61 14.04 -5.50 -15.48
CA LEU A 61 13.53 -4.13 -15.37
C LEU A 61 12.00 -4.08 -15.40
N SER A 62 11.36 -4.89 -16.24
CA SER A 62 9.89 -4.97 -16.30
C SER A 62 9.29 -5.50 -15.01
N VAL A 63 9.87 -6.56 -14.46
CA VAL A 63 9.43 -7.13 -13.18
C VAL A 63 9.64 -6.13 -12.04
N MET A 64 10.79 -5.46 -12.01
CA MET A 64 11.11 -4.46 -10.98
C MET A 64 10.15 -3.28 -11.01
N ASN A 65 9.86 -2.73 -12.19
CA ASN A 65 8.90 -1.65 -12.35
C ASN A 65 7.48 -2.07 -11.96
N GLY A 66 7.08 -3.29 -12.33
CA GLY A 66 5.78 -3.84 -11.93
C GLY A 66 5.66 -4.00 -10.42
N PHE A 67 6.71 -4.53 -9.79
CA PHE A 67 6.78 -4.72 -8.36
C PHE A 67 6.76 -3.38 -7.58
N GLU A 68 7.53 -2.38 -8.05
CA GLU A 68 7.54 -1.04 -7.45
C GLU A 68 6.16 -0.39 -7.48
N ASN A 69 5.46 -0.47 -8.61
CA ASN A 69 4.11 0.07 -8.74
C ASN A 69 3.11 -0.65 -7.82
N GLU A 70 3.19 -1.97 -7.73
CA GLU A 70 2.32 -2.77 -6.85
C GLU A 70 2.58 -2.44 -5.37
N LEU A 71 3.86 -2.37 -4.96
CA LEU A 71 4.20 -1.96 -3.60
C LEU A 71 3.72 -0.55 -3.28
N ARG A 72 3.97 0.39 -4.18
CA ARG A 72 3.52 1.78 -4.00
C ARG A 72 2.01 1.84 -3.83
N ASN A 73 1.24 1.17 -4.68
CA ASN A 73 -0.21 1.17 -4.59
C ASN A 73 -0.68 0.56 -3.27
N ARG A 74 -0.11 -0.54 -2.82
CA ARG A 74 -0.48 -1.17 -1.54
C ARG A 74 -0.12 -0.30 -0.34
N LEU A 75 1.07 0.28 -0.30
CA LEU A 75 1.49 1.13 0.80
C LEU A 75 0.68 2.43 0.88
N LEU A 76 0.41 3.06 -0.26
CA LEU A 76 -0.35 4.31 -0.30
C LEU A 76 -1.85 4.11 -0.06
N SER A 77 -2.39 2.93 -0.38
CA SER A 77 -3.82 2.67 -0.22
C SER A 77 -4.27 2.51 1.23
N MET A 78 -3.33 2.30 2.15
CA MET A 78 -3.58 2.03 3.57
C MET A 78 -3.10 3.14 4.50
N SER A 79 -2.40 4.13 3.97
CA SER A 79 -1.88 5.26 4.75
C SER A 79 -2.56 6.55 4.32
N ALA A 80 -2.99 7.32 5.28
CA ALA A 80 -3.40 8.69 5.00
C ALA A 80 -2.21 9.45 4.37
N HIS A 81 -2.49 10.29 3.37
CA HIS A 81 -1.45 11.07 2.69
C HIS A 81 -0.88 12.20 3.56
N GLY A 82 -1.57 12.55 4.62
CA GLY A 82 -1.14 13.54 5.61
C GLY A 82 -1.84 13.33 6.94
N TYR A 83 -1.21 13.80 8.00
CA TYR A 83 -1.74 13.76 9.35
C TYR A 83 -1.71 15.16 9.94
N ILE A 84 -2.75 15.49 10.69
CA ILE A 84 -2.78 16.67 11.55
C ILE A 84 -2.82 16.15 12.97
N GLU A 85 -1.73 16.33 13.70
CA GLU A 85 -1.60 15.85 15.08
C GLU A 85 -1.85 17.00 16.05
N GLY A 86 -2.57 16.69 17.12
CA GLY A 86 -2.77 17.62 18.21
C GLY A 86 -3.88 17.17 19.16
N PRO A 87 -3.92 17.73 20.37
CA PRO A 87 -5.04 17.52 21.28
C PRO A 87 -6.25 18.26 20.69
N MET A 88 -7.20 17.50 20.16
CA MET A 88 -8.45 18.04 19.63
C MET A 88 -9.65 17.56 20.44
N ASN A 89 -10.48 18.50 20.84
CA ASN A 89 -11.82 18.17 21.32
C ASN A 89 -12.80 18.07 20.12
N LYS A 90 -14.03 17.63 20.38
CA LYS A 90 -15.03 17.44 19.34
C LYS A 90 -15.30 18.70 18.52
N ASN A 91 -15.38 19.85 19.15
CA ASN A 91 -15.67 21.12 18.46
C ASN A 91 -14.49 21.56 17.58
N GLU A 92 -13.27 21.34 18.04
CA GLU A 92 -12.05 21.64 17.26
C GLU A 92 -11.96 20.71 16.05
N TRP A 93 -12.29 19.43 16.22
CA TRP A 93 -12.38 18.49 15.11
C TRP A 93 -13.41 18.95 14.06
N GLU A 94 -14.63 19.28 14.46
CA GLU A 94 -15.67 19.73 13.55
C GLU A 94 -15.26 20.97 12.75
N ASN A 95 -14.60 21.93 13.39
CA ASN A 95 -14.07 23.12 12.72
C ASN A 95 -12.96 22.79 11.72
N GLN A 96 -12.02 21.93 12.10
CA GLN A 96 -10.93 21.50 11.23
C GLN A 96 -11.47 20.70 10.04
N TYR A 97 -12.42 19.80 10.29
CA TYR A 97 -13.09 19.03 9.25
C TYR A 97 -13.72 19.94 8.19
N GLN A 98 -14.45 20.96 8.61
CA GLN A 98 -15.07 21.90 7.67
C GLN A 98 -14.03 22.65 6.82
N LEU A 99 -12.99 23.20 7.48
CA LEU A 99 -11.93 23.94 6.79
C LEU A 99 -11.21 23.09 5.73
N ILE A 100 -10.92 21.83 6.06
CA ILE A 100 -10.14 20.96 5.18
C ILE A 100 -11.04 20.34 4.10
N SER A 101 -12.29 20.04 4.41
CA SER A 101 -13.23 19.45 3.45
C SER A 101 -13.65 20.40 2.32
N GLU A 102 -13.46 21.72 2.50
CA GLU A 102 -13.68 22.71 1.44
C GLU A 102 -12.58 22.67 0.35
N SER A 103 -11.46 22.03 0.60
CA SER A 103 -10.39 21.90 -0.38
C SER A 103 -10.69 20.82 -1.42
N GLU A 104 -10.65 21.17 -2.71
CA GLU A 104 -10.84 20.21 -3.81
C GLU A 104 -9.74 19.13 -3.90
N GLU A 105 -8.61 19.36 -3.21
CA GLU A 105 -7.48 18.41 -3.19
C GLU A 105 -7.64 17.30 -2.16
N VAL A 106 -8.60 17.43 -1.23
CA VAL A 106 -8.82 16.48 -0.15
C VAL A 106 -10.03 15.60 -0.44
N ASN A 107 -9.79 14.32 -0.65
CA ASN A 107 -10.85 13.36 -0.97
C ASN A 107 -11.60 12.83 0.26
N ALA A 108 -10.89 12.62 1.36
CA ALA A 108 -11.47 12.09 2.60
C ALA A 108 -10.64 12.51 3.82
N ILE A 109 -11.32 12.63 4.96
CA ILE A 109 -10.72 12.98 6.24
C ILE A 109 -11.34 12.05 7.29
N SER A 110 -10.51 11.46 8.16
CA SER A 110 -10.97 10.62 9.26
C SER A 110 -10.25 11.00 10.56
N PRO A 111 -10.98 11.17 11.66
CA PRO A 111 -10.37 11.30 12.96
C PRO A 111 -9.93 9.91 13.44
N THR A 112 -8.69 9.79 13.87
CA THR A 112 -8.15 8.53 14.36
C THR A 112 -7.35 8.77 15.62
N ILE A 113 -7.54 7.91 16.62
CA ILE A 113 -6.74 7.88 17.84
C ILE A 113 -5.86 6.65 17.79
N VAL A 114 -4.54 6.85 17.79
CA VAL A 114 -3.56 5.76 17.73
C VAL A 114 -2.88 5.61 19.08
N PHE A 115 -2.88 4.41 19.62
CA PHE A 115 -2.17 4.10 20.84
C PHE A 115 -1.73 2.64 20.90
N ASN A 116 -0.72 2.36 21.73
CA ASN A 116 -0.25 1.01 21.98
C ASN A 116 -1.02 0.41 23.14
N GLY A 117 -1.49 -0.80 22.95
CA GLY A 117 -2.18 -1.56 23.97
C GLY A 117 -1.61 -2.97 24.14
N ILE A 118 -2.25 -3.71 24.99
CA ILE A 118 -1.92 -5.11 25.25
C ILE A 118 -3.19 -5.93 25.11
N ILE A 119 -3.14 -6.94 24.25
CA ILE A 119 -4.19 -7.96 24.19
C ILE A 119 -3.81 -9.14 25.08
N LYS A 120 -4.78 -9.59 25.88
CA LYS A 120 -4.65 -10.80 26.68
C LYS A 120 -5.73 -11.80 26.28
N ASP A 121 -5.29 -12.97 25.87
CA ASP A 121 -6.14 -14.13 25.65
C ASP A 121 -5.59 -15.32 26.44
N GLY A 122 -6.36 -15.77 27.44
CA GLY A 122 -5.92 -16.83 28.34
C GLY A 122 -4.55 -16.56 28.98
N SER A 123 -3.55 -17.33 28.60
CA SER A 123 -2.15 -17.19 29.04
C SER A 123 -1.28 -16.35 28.09
N SER A 124 -1.79 -16.02 26.91
CA SER A 124 -1.04 -15.28 25.91
C SER A 124 -1.21 -13.78 26.11
N ILE A 125 -0.09 -13.04 26.02
CA ILE A 125 -0.05 -11.59 26.14
C ILE A 125 0.74 -11.07 24.95
N ARG A 126 0.16 -10.11 24.20
CA ARG A 126 0.84 -9.47 23.07
C ARG A 126 0.64 -7.96 23.07
N SER A 127 1.66 -7.24 22.69
CA SER A 127 1.55 -5.82 22.37
C SER A 127 0.85 -5.66 21.02
N VAL A 128 -0.08 -4.72 20.94
CA VAL A 128 -0.86 -4.41 19.75
C VAL A 128 -0.94 -2.91 19.55
N ASN A 129 -1.04 -2.51 18.29
CA ASN A 129 -1.38 -1.15 17.91
C ASN A 129 -2.90 -1.05 17.83
N ILE A 130 -3.49 -0.08 18.51
CA ILE A 130 -4.93 0.11 18.54
C ILE A 130 -5.26 1.42 17.86
N ASN A 131 -6.09 1.36 16.84
CA ASN A 131 -6.65 2.52 16.17
C ASN A 131 -8.12 2.64 16.52
N GLY A 132 -8.43 3.66 17.32
CA GLY A 132 -9.80 4.11 17.54
C GLY A 132 -10.24 4.95 16.34
N ILE A 133 -11.28 4.52 15.66
CA ILE A 133 -11.75 5.09 14.42
C ILE A 133 -13.24 5.41 14.47
N ILE A 134 -13.67 6.28 13.59
CA ILE A 134 -15.10 6.47 13.31
C ILE A 134 -15.38 5.81 11.96
N PRO A 135 -16.12 4.68 11.93
CA PRO A 135 -16.33 3.86 10.72
C PRO A 135 -16.85 4.62 9.52
N GLU A 136 -17.73 5.61 9.73
CA GLU A 136 -18.30 6.43 8.65
C GLU A 136 -17.24 7.23 7.87
N TYR A 137 -16.24 7.77 8.55
CA TYR A 137 -15.16 8.53 7.92
C TYR A 137 -14.06 7.61 7.42
N GLU A 138 -13.69 6.61 8.22
CA GLU A 138 -12.59 5.70 7.91
C GLU A 138 -12.87 4.83 6.69
N SER A 139 -14.11 4.42 6.48
CA SER A 139 -14.50 3.66 5.28
C SER A 139 -14.22 4.39 3.97
N LYS A 140 -14.22 5.73 3.97
CA LYS A 140 -13.89 6.55 2.80
C LYS A 140 -12.39 6.56 2.50
N ILE A 141 -11.55 6.43 3.53
CA ILE A 141 -10.09 6.39 3.41
C ILE A 141 -9.63 5.00 3.00
N LEU A 142 -10.08 3.97 3.71
CA LEU A 142 -9.66 2.59 3.49
C LEU A 142 -10.21 2.01 2.18
N GLY A 143 -11.40 2.45 1.76
CA GLY A 143 -12.04 2.01 0.52
C GLY A 143 -12.13 0.48 0.40
N ASN A 144 -11.93 -0.03 -0.83
CA ASN A 144 -11.98 -1.47 -1.13
C ASN A 144 -10.60 -2.17 -0.97
N ASN A 145 -9.63 -1.52 -0.35
CA ASN A 145 -8.25 -2.01 -0.32
C ASN A 145 -8.00 -3.02 0.82
N ILE A 146 -8.92 -3.07 1.78
CA ILE A 146 -8.86 -4.03 2.89
C ILE A 146 -9.84 -5.17 2.63
N GLN A 147 -9.38 -6.40 2.84
CA GLN A 147 -10.25 -7.56 2.83
C GLN A 147 -10.75 -7.83 4.25
N TYR A 148 -12.07 -7.86 4.40
CA TYR A 148 -12.72 -8.19 5.66
C TYR A 148 -13.18 -9.64 5.64
N ILE A 149 -13.11 -10.30 6.78
CA ILE A 149 -13.58 -11.66 7.02
C ILE A 149 -14.64 -11.61 8.11
N ALA A 150 -15.84 -12.03 7.81
CA ALA A 150 -17.08 -11.91 8.55
C ALA A 150 -17.64 -10.49 8.46
N ASP A 151 -17.53 -9.68 9.52
CA ASP A 151 -18.04 -8.33 9.54
C ASP A 151 -17.00 -7.33 9.03
N ASP A 152 -17.46 -6.23 8.49
CA ASP A 152 -16.66 -5.12 8.00
C ASP A 152 -16.54 -3.98 9.04
N ILE A 153 -15.92 -2.87 8.64
CA ILE A 153 -15.72 -1.71 9.51
C ILE A 153 -17.05 -1.10 10.03
N ALA A 154 -18.16 -1.27 9.30
CA ALA A 154 -19.45 -0.73 9.70
C ALA A 154 -20.01 -1.43 10.96
N SER A 155 -19.63 -2.67 11.21
CA SER A 155 -20.03 -3.43 12.40
C SER A 155 -19.56 -2.80 13.72
N LEU A 156 -18.51 -1.98 13.67
CA LEU A 156 -18.01 -1.26 14.84
C LEU A 156 -18.97 -0.15 15.33
N THR A 157 -19.91 0.28 14.49
CA THR A 157 -20.95 1.26 14.90
C THR A 157 -22.07 0.66 15.71
N GLU A 158 -22.32 -0.64 15.58
CA GLU A 158 -23.46 -1.31 16.21
C GLU A 158 -23.23 -1.59 17.70
N ASP A 159 -21.99 -1.82 18.10
CA ASP A 159 -21.61 -2.16 19.46
C ASP A 159 -20.31 -1.46 19.86
N SER A 160 -20.38 -0.60 20.87
CA SER A 160 -19.24 0.19 21.37
C SER A 160 -18.08 -0.64 21.96
N ASN A 161 -18.30 -1.92 22.18
CA ASN A 161 -17.28 -2.85 22.70
C ASN A 161 -16.86 -3.88 21.63
N SER A 162 -16.94 -3.52 20.37
CA SER A 162 -16.54 -4.36 19.23
C SER A 162 -15.16 -4.01 18.74
N VAL A 163 -14.47 -5.01 18.18
CA VAL A 163 -13.17 -4.82 17.54
C VAL A 163 -13.05 -5.65 16.27
N LEU A 164 -12.28 -5.13 15.30
CA LEU A 164 -11.76 -5.88 14.19
C LEU A 164 -10.26 -6.10 14.41
N ILE A 165 -9.78 -7.30 14.13
CA ILE A 165 -8.41 -7.72 14.43
C ILE A 165 -7.71 -8.11 13.13
N GLY A 166 -6.43 -7.74 13.00
CA GLY A 166 -5.59 -8.20 11.90
C GLY A 166 -5.56 -9.72 11.84
N LYS A 167 -5.74 -10.28 10.64
CA LYS A 167 -5.89 -11.72 10.40
C LYS A 167 -4.78 -12.55 11.02
N ASN A 168 -3.53 -12.13 10.84
CA ASN A 168 -2.38 -12.87 11.38
C ASN A 168 -2.30 -12.80 12.91
N LEU A 169 -2.70 -11.65 13.49
CA LEU A 169 -2.78 -11.49 14.93
C LEU A 169 -3.84 -12.44 15.51
N ALA A 170 -5.02 -12.47 14.93
CA ALA A 170 -6.09 -13.37 15.34
C ALA A 170 -5.66 -14.83 15.26
N PHE A 171 -5.00 -15.22 14.15
CA PHE A 171 -4.48 -16.57 13.98
C PHE A 171 -3.42 -16.93 15.03
N SER A 172 -2.53 -15.98 15.34
CA SER A 172 -1.46 -16.21 16.34
C SER A 172 -1.96 -16.35 17.78
N LEU A 173 -3.12 -15.81 18.06
CA LEU A 173 -3.81 -15.87 19.36
C LEU A 173 -4.91 -16.94 19.38
N ASN A 174 -5.14 -17.64 18.26
CA ASN A 174 -6.20 -18.64 18.09
C ASN A 174 -7.59 -18.08 18.42
N LEU A 175 -7.85 -16.83 17.98
CA LEU A 175 -9.13 -16.13 18.20
C LEU A 175 -10.12 -16.46 17.10
N PHE A 176 -11.36 -16.58 17.48
CA PHE A 176 -12.51 -16.78 16.61
C PHE A 176 -13.44 -15.57 16.65
N ILE A 177 -14.35 -15.51 15.68
CA ILE A 177 -15.40 -14.50 15.64
C ILE A 177 -16.32 -14.73 16.84
N ASP A 178 -16.81 -13.64 17.44
CA ASP A 178 -17.60 -13.58 18.66
C ASP A 178 -16.84 -13.95 19.95
N ASP A 179 -15.52 -14.22 19.88
CA ASP A 179 -14.70 -14.36 21.08
C ASP A 179 -14.60 -13.05 21.85
N ASP A 180 -14.57 -13.18 23.17
CA ASP A 180 -14.36 -12.06 24.08
C ASP A 180 -12.87 -11.95 24.45
N ILE A 181 -12.27 -10.82 24.12
CA ILE A 181 -10.87 -10.53 24.44
C ILE A 181 -10.74 -9.44 25.50
N LEU A 182 -9.62 -9.44 26.20
CA LEU A 182 -9.25 -8.37 27.13
C LEU A 182 -8.18 -7.49 26.50
N LEU A 183 -8.52 -6.21 26.31
CA LEU A 183 -7.58 -5.19 25.87
C LEU A 183 -7.23 -4.29 27.04
N MET A 184 -5.95 -4.11 27.28
CA MET A 184 -5.42 -3.09 28.18
C MET A 184 -5.12 -1.84 27.36
N ILE A 185 -5.89 -0.80 27.59
CA ILE A 185 -5.79 0.48 26.89
C ILE A 185 -5.36 1.58 27.87
N PRO A 186 -4.47 2.49 27.47
CA PRO A 186 -4.14 3.66 28.28
C PRO A 186 -5.33 4.64 28.29
N ILE A 187 -5.82 5.02 29.44
CA ILE A 187 -6.81 6.06 29.61
C ILE A 187 -6.15 7.25 30.30
N ILE A 188 -6.46 8.44 29.83
CA ILE A 188 -6.02 9.67 30.49
C ILE A 188 -7.13 10.13 31.41
N ASP A 189 -6.93 10.01 32.72
CA ASP A 189 -7.82 10.56 33.73
C ASP A 189 -7.08 11.63 34.54
N ASN A 190 -7.65 12.82 34.60
CA ASN A 190 -7.06 13.98 35.29
C ASN A 190 -5.59 14.27 34.93
N GLY A 191 -5.17 13.97 33.69
CA GLY A 191 -3.81 14.16 33.20
C GLY A 191 -2.84 13.05 33.61
N VAL A 192 -3.32 11.97 34.23
CA VAL A 192 -2.54 10.78 34.54
C VAL A 192 -2.93 9.67 33.57
N ILE A 193 -1.94 8.97 33.04
CA ILE A 193 -2.16 7.81 32.17
C ILE A 193 -2.35 6.57 33.05
N GLU A 194 -3.54 6.03 33.05
CA GLU A 194 -3.85 4.80 33.76
C GLU A 194 -4.21 3.68 32.79
N PRO A 195 -3.60 2.48 32.92
CA PRO A 195 -3.97 1.34 32.11
C PRO A 195 -5.31 0.79 32.57
N LYS A 196 -6.28 0.75 31.68
CA LYS A 196 -7.59 0.13 31.95
C LYS A 196 -7.75 -1.14 31.14
N LEU A 197 -8.12 -2.20 31.84
CA LEU A 197 -8.48 -3.46 31.20
C LEU A 197 -9.97 -3.46 30.87
N SER A 198 -10.28 -3.59 29.59
CA SER A 198 -11.65 -3.61 29.09
C SER A 198 -11.88 -4.84 28.21
N LYS A 199 -13.11 -5.34 28.24
CA LYS A 199 -13.54 -6.51 27.48
C LYS A 199 -14.13 -6.06 26.16
N PHE A 200 -13.67 -6.67 25.07
CA PHE A 200 -14.15 -6.40 23.73
C PHE A 200 -14.52 -7.70 23.02
N ARG A 201 -15.45 -7.60 22.08
CA ARG A 201 -15.89 -8.72 21.26
C ARG A 201 -15.29 -8.63 19.86
N VAL A 202 -14.75 -9.73 19.39
CA VAL A 202 -14.21 -9.85 18.04
C VAL A 202 -15.34 -10.00 17.04
N ARG A 203 -15.60 -9.00 16.20
CA ARG A 203 -16.62 -9.05 15.16
C ARG A 203 -16.12 -9.62 13.85
N GLY A 204 -14.86 -9.40 13.56
CA GLY A 204 -14.28 -9.89 12.31
C GLY A 204 -12.78 -9.72 12.27
N PHE A 205 -12.23 -10.17 11.16
CA PHE A 205 -10.80 -10.04 10.86
C PHE A 205 -10.63 -9.22 9.60
N PHE A 206 -9.50 -8.54 9.49
CA PHE A 206 -9.13 -7.84 8.26
C PHE A 206 -7.75 -8.28 7.79
N GLU A 207 -7.55 -8.22 6.49
CA GLU A 207 -6.29 -8.45 5.83
C GLU A 207 -5.92 -7.19 5.02
N ALA A 208 -4.91 -6.51 5.52
CA ALA A 208 -4.40 -5.28 4.96
C ALA A 208 -3.36 -5.52 3.87
N GLY A 209 -2.78 -6.72 3.83
CA GLY A 209 -1.69 -7.08 2.94
C GLY A 209 -0.34 -6.47 3.36
N ILE A 210 -0.28 -5.79 4.50
CA ILE A 210 0.93 -5.30 5.14
C ILE A 210 1.14 -6.13 6.40
N GLN A 211 2.22 -6.91 6.41
CA GLN A 211 2.48 -7.88 7.47
C GLN A 211 2.50 -7.25 8.87
N GLU A 212 2.98 -6.02 9.00
CA GLU A 212 3.04 -5.32 10.28
C GLU A 212 1.63 -5.04 10.82
N HIS A 213 0.72 -4.56 9.98
CA HIS A 213 -0.67 -4.28 10.35
C HIS A 213 -1.44 -5.57 10.62
N ASP A 214 -1.29 -6.59 9.77
CA ASP A 214 -1.97 -7.87 9.93
C ASP A 214 -1.53 -8.62 11.20
N ASN A 215 -0.31 -8.34 11.71
CA ASN A 215 0.25 -8.98 12.90
C ASN A 215 -0.01 -8.23 14.21
N SER A 216 -0.35 -6.95 14.18
CA SER A 216 -0.38 -6.13 15.41
C SER A 216 -1.54 -5.14 15.50
N LEU A 217 -2.30 -4.90 14.44
CA LEU A 217 -3.32 -3.85 14.43
C LEU A 217 -4.68 -4.36 14.89
N VAL A 218 -5.31 -3.54 15.74
CA VAL A 218 -6.69 -3.69 16.20
C VAL A 218 -7.44 -2.40 15.87
N LEU A 219 -8.57 -2.49 15.20
CA LEU A 219 -9.51 -1.40 14.94
C LEU A 219 -10.68 -1.46 15.92
N MET A 220 -11.03 -0.31 16.52
CA MET A 220 -12.11 -0.22 17.49
C MET A 220 -12.93 1.07 17.32
#